data_ec2f08c235c94a195406f35791306aee
#
_entry.id   ec2f08c235c94a195406f35791306aee
#
_cell.length_a   1.000
_cell.length_b   1.000
_cell.length_c   1.000
_cell.angle_alpha   90.00
_cell.angle_beta   90.00
_cell.angle_gamma   90.00
#
_symmetry.space_group_name_H-M   'P 1'
#
loop_
_entity.id
_entity.type
_entity.pdbx_description
1 polymer ?
#
loop_
_entity_poly.entity_id
_entity_poly.type
_entity_poly.pdbx_seq_one_letter_code
_entity_poly.pdbx_strand_id
1 'polypeptide(L)'
;NYDKILDSTHGFTYAISSYTNEDVDSQIRSNEPIIVKLHGSIDEPSKIILTRSDYARLHRDGSTALDVVRALMWTRTFLFVGYSLSDPDLQALLQDVFAARWSQNVSPHYILISKETSDHAQEMFRHCYGVSPITYDDRSGDYGLKAFQEFGERVSEIPPYATST
;
A
#
# COMPACT_ATOMS: atom_id res chain seq x y z
N ASN A 1 -4.64 7.72 3.67
CA ASN A 1 -4.99 9.14 3.79
C ASN A 1 -5.85 9.39 5.01
N TYR A 2 -5.74 10.58 5.57
CA TYR A 2 -6.50 11.00 6.76
C TYR A 2 -7.96 11.30 6.46
N ASP A 3 -8.24 11.66 5.19
CA ASP A 3 -9.58 12.02 4.71
C ASP A 3 -10.52 10.81 4.61
N LYS A 4 -11.78 11.07 4.26
CA LYS A 4 -12.84 10.09 4.12
C LYS A 4 -13.24 9.82 2.67
N ILE A 5 -12.44 10.21 1.70
CA ILE A 5 -12.81 10.08 0.28
C ILE A 5 -13.03 8.62 -0.07
N LEU A 6 -12.10 7.75 0.30
CA LEU A 6 -12.25 6.31 0.09
C LEU A 6 -13.36 5.69 0.94
N ASP A 7 -13.56 6.21 2.17
CA ASP A 7 -14.59 5.71 3.09
C ASP A 7 -16.00 5.93 2.54
N SER A 8 -16.17 6.99 1.74
CA SER A 8 -17.46 7.40 1.15
C SER A 8 -17.68 6.88 -0.27
N THR A 9 -16.77 6.07 -0.80
CA THR A 9 -16.91 5.52 -2.16
C THR A 9 -18.11 4.58 -2.23
N HIS A 10 -19.14 4.99 -2.97
CA HIS A 10 -20.38 4.23 -3.10
C HIS A 10 -20.17 2.93 -3.90
N GLY A 11 -20.80 1.85 -3.42
CA GLY A 11 -20.86 0.56 -4.12
C GLY A 11 -20.02 -0.56 -3.50
N PHE A 12 -19.16 -0.26 -2.53
CA PHE A 12 -18.40 -1.28 -1.81
C PHE A 12 -18.58 -1.11 -0.31
N THR A 13 -18.92 -2.19 0.38
CA THR A 13 -18.90 -2.23 1.84
C THR A 13 -17.52 -2.70 2.28
N TYR A 14 -16.65 -1.77 2.65
CA TYR A 14 -15.35 -2.09 3.20
C TYR A 14 -15.39 -1.96 4.71
N ALA A 15 -14.73 -2.86 5.41
CA ALA A 15 -14.35 -2.60 6.78
C ALA A 15 -13.27 -1.51 6.79
N ILE A 16 -13.45 -0.48 7.63
CA ILE A 16 -12.48 0.60 7.78
C ILE A 16 -11.81 0.42 9.14
N SER A 17 -10.50 0.28 9.13
CA SER A 17 -9.72 0.10 10.34
C SER A 17 -8.60 1.13 10.43
N SER A 18 -8.34 1.61 11.64
CA SER A 18 -7.20 2.46 11.96
C SER A 18 -6.06 1.59 12.53
N TYR A 19 -4.82 2.08 12.46
CA TYR A 19 -3.67 1.42 13.08
C TYR A 19 -3.82 1.16 14.58
N THR A 20 -4.77 1.82 15.22
CA THR A 20 -5.08 1.67 16.65
C THR A 20 -6.14 0.61 16.94
N ASN A 21 -6.76 0.02 15.93
CA ASN A 21 -7.79 -1.01 16.11
C ASN A 21 -7.14 -2.35 16.41
N GLU A 22 -7.56 -2.97 17.50
CA GLU A 22 -7.11 -4.31 17.90
C GLU A 22 -7.66 -5.41 16.97
N ASP A 23 -8.71 -5.10 16.20
CA ASP A 23 -9.37 -6.07 15.31
C ASP A 23 -8.80 -6.11 13.87
N VAL A 24 -7.75 -5.33 13.56
CA VAL A 24 -7.17 -5.27 12.21
C VAL A 24 -6.78 -6.66 11.67
N ASP A 25 -6.18 -7.48 12.50
CA ASP A 25 -5.75 -8.82 12.12
C ASP A 25 -6.93 -9.75 11.85
N SER A 26 -8.00 -9.68 12.65
CA SER A 26 -9.21 -10.47 12.46
C SER A 26 -9.95 -10.09 11.18
N GLN A 27 -10.02 -8.79 10.89
CA GLN A 27 -10.65 -8.27 9.67
C GLN A 27 -9.88 -8.71 8.41
N ILE A 28 -8.54 -8.68 8.46
CA ILE A 28 -7.72 -9.15 7.33
C ILE A 28 -7.88 -10.67 7.11
N ARG A 29 -8.04 -11.44 8.18
CA ARG A 29 -8.26 -12.90 8.10
C ARG A 29 -9.62 -13.25 7.53
N SER A 30 -10.61 -12.37 7.62
CA SER A 30 -11.94 -12.61 7.04
C SER A 30 -11.93 -12.71 5.51
N ASN A 31 -10.84 -12.30 4.86
CA ASN A 31 -10.67 -12.22 3.40
C ASN A 31 -11.67 -11.27 2.71
N GLU A 32 -12.34 -10.43 3.49
CA GLU A 32 -13.19 -9.37 2.97
C GLU A 32 -12.37 -8.14 2.61
N PRO A 33 -12.81 -7.31 1.65
CA PRO A 33 -12.16 -6.05 1.34
C PRO A 33 -12.11 -5.13 2.56
N ILE A 34 -10.93 -4.58 2.84
CA ILE A 34 -10.68 -3.71 3.99
C ILE A 34 -9.87 -2.48 3.58
N ILE A 35 -10.18 -1.34 4.16
CA ILE A 35 -9.36 -0.12 4.11
C ILE A 35 -8.64 0.02 5.46
N VAL A 36 -7.31 -0.02 5.45
CA VAL A 36 -6.49 0.19 6.64
C VAL A 36 -5.81 1.56 6.58
N LYS A 37 -6.12 2.42 7.54
CA LYS A 37 -5.52 3.76 7.68
C LYS A 37 -4.32 3.71 8.62
N LEU A 38 -3.13 3.58 8.05
CA LEU A 38 -1.88 3.40 8.80
C LEU A 38 -1.49 4.62 9.65
N HIS A 39 -1.91 5.81 9.25
CA HIS A 39 -1.54 7.06 9.92
C HIS A 39 -2.74 7.76 10.59
N GLY A 40 -3.81 7.01 10.85
CA GLY A 40 -5.00 7.51 11.51
C GLY A 40 -6.04 8.15 10.58
N SER A 41 -7.08 8.72 11.15
CA SER A 41 -8.21 9.31 10.45
C SER A 41 -8.58 10.67 11.03
N ILE A 42 -9.14 11.53 10.20
CA ILE A 42 -9.67 12.84 10.60
C ILE A 42 -10.75 12.74 11.70
N ASP A 43 -11.41 11.61 11.82
CA ASP A 43 -12.40 11.35 12.87
C ASP A 43 -11.76 11.19 14.26
N GLU A 44 -10.47 10.86 14.32
CA GLU A 44 -9.71 10.70 15.56
C GLU A 44 -8.42 11.56 15.53
N PRO A 45 -8.53 12.90 15.61
CA PRO A 45 -7.39 13.80 15.40
C PRO A 45 -6.23 13.55 16.38
N SER A 46 -6.52 13.08 17.59
CA SER A 46 -5.49 12.77 18.60
C SER A 46 -4.62 11.55 18.26
N LYS A 47 -5.07 10.73 17.31
CA LYS A 47 -4.38 9.51 16.85
C LYS A 47 -3.73 9.68 15.48
N ILE A 48 -3.79 10.85 14.88
CA ILE A 48 -3.14 11.10 13.58
C ILE A 48 -1.61 11.12 13.77
N ILE A 49 -0.91 10.48 12.86
CA ILE A 49 0.56 10.45 12.79
C ILE A 49 1.00 11.48 11.75
N LEU A 50 1.51 12.62 12.19
CA LEU A 50 1.94 13.73 11.32
C LEU A 50 3.37 14.18 11.59
N THR A 51 3.79 14.15 12.86
CA THR A 51 5.08 14.69 13.28
C THR A 51 6.09 13.59 13.54
N ARG A 52 7.39 13.94 13.54
CA ARG A 52 8.44 13.00 13.95
C ARG A 52 8.22 12.40 15.34
N SER A 53 7.62 13.18 16.24
CA SER A 53 7.26 12.68 17.57
C SER A 53 6.18 11.63 17.54
N ASP A 54 5.22 11.77 16.62
CA ASP A 54 4.15 10.77 16.44
C ASP A 54 4.72 9.47 15.88
N TYR A 55 5.61 9.55 14.87
CA TYR A 55 6.33 8.39 14.36
C TYR A 55 7.16 7.70 15.45
N ALA A 56 7.92 8.48 16.24
CA ALA A 56 8.70 7.93 17.35
C ALA A 56 7.82 7.24 18.41
N ARG A 57 6.63 7.76 18.66
CA ARG A 57 5.62 7.13 19.54
C ARG A 57 5.11 5.82 18.93
N LEU A 58 4.76 5.80 17.64
CA LEU A 58 4.29 4.62 16.94
C LEU A 58 5.33 3.48 17.01
N HIS A 59 6.61 3.80 16.79
CA HIS A 59 7.69 2.83 16.90
C HIS A 59 7.90 2.30 18.31
N ARG A 60 7.83 3.18 19.32
CA ARG A 60 8.02 2.78 20.71
C ARG A 60 6.89 1.89 21.23
N ASP A 61 5.66 2.26 20.91
CA ASP A 61 4.47 1.61 21.45
C ASP A 61 4.08 0.37 20.61
N GLY A 62 4.73 0.17 19.46
CA GLY A 62 4.42 -0.87 18.49
C GLY A 62 3.20 -0.50 17.64
N SER A 63 3.10 -1.10 16.47
CA SER A 63 1.94 -0.94 15.58
C SER A 63 1.55 -2.28 14.98
N THR A 64 0.45 -2.84 15.47
CA THR A 64 -0.14 -4.05 14.89
C THR A 64 -0.41 -3.88 13.40
N ALA A 65 -0.83 -2.69 12.96
CA ALA A 65 -1.10 -2.43 11.55
C ALA A 65 0.18 -2.49 10.68
N LEU A 66 1.33 -2.00 11.16
CA LEU A 66 2.60 -2.12 10.44
C LEU A 66 3.08 -3.57 10.37
N ASP A 67 2.92 -4.34 11.45
CA ASP A 67 3.26 -5.76 11.47
C ASP A 67 2.38 -6.57 10.53
N VAL A 68 1.10 -6.23 10.45
CA VAL A 68 0.16 -6.83 9.49
C VAL A 68 0.56 -6.48 8.06
N VAL A 69 0.90 -5.22 7.76
CA VAL A 69 1.39 -4.82 6.42
C VAL A 69 2.67 -5.58 6.07
N ARG A 70 3.59 -5.75 7.02
CA ARG A 70 4.78 -6.57 6.85
C ARG A 70 4.43 -8.02 6.47
N ALA A 71 3.52 -8.64 7.18
CA ALA A 71 3.07 -10.02 6.89
C ALA A 71 2.40 -10.14 5.51
N LEU A 72 1.59 -9.15 5.14
CA LEU A 72 0.97 -9.09 3.83
C LEU A 72 2.00 -8.90 2.70
N MET A 73 3.04 -8.13 2.89
CA MET A 73 4.13 -7.99 1.91
C MET A 73 4.88 -9.31 1.67
N TRP A 74 4.87 -10.24 2.61
CA TRP A 74 5.42 -11.58 2.41
C TRP A 74 4.52 -12.50 1.59
N THR A 75 3.22 -12.28 1.63
CA THR A 75 2.22 -13.22 1.12
C THR A 75 1.39 -12.67 -0.04
N ARG A 76 1.43 -11.36 -0.29
CA ARG A 76 0.61 -10.67 -1.31
C ARG A 76 1.47 -9.78 -2.20
N THR A 77 0.98 -9.51 -3.40
CA THR A 77 1.53 -8.50 -4.29
C THR A 77 0.91 -7.15 -3.97
N PHE A 78 1.75 -6.14 -3.78
CA PHE A 78 1.33 -4.75 -3.56
C PHE A 78 1.39 -3.96 -4.85
N LEU A 79 0.41 -3.11 -5.06
CA LEU A 79 0.42 -2.05 -6.06
C LEU A 79 0.38 -0.69 -5.34
N PHE A 80 1.42 0.11 -5.47
CA PHE A 80 1.49 1.46 -4.94
C PHE A 80 0.94 2.44 -5.98
N VAL A 81 -0.04 3.26 -5.60
CA VAL A 81 -0.70 4.24 -6.47
C VAL A 81 -0.73 5.60 -5.79
N GLY A 82 -0.30 6.65 -6.51
CA GLY A 82 -0.27 8.02 -5.97
C GLY A 82 0.66 8.19 -4.77
N TYR A 83 1.68 7.35 -4.66
CA TYR A 83 2.57 7.29 -3.52
C TYR A 83 4.04 7.45 -3.95
N SER A 84 4.75 8.38 -3.31
CA SER A 84 6.14 8.71 -3.64
C SER A 84 7.18 7.77 -3.00
N LEU A 85 6.75 6.80 -2.20
CA LEU A 85 7.62 5.99 -1.34
C LEU A 85 8.52 6.84 -0.42
N SER A 86 8.04 8.01 0.02
CA SER A 86 8.79 8.91 0.91
C SER A 86 8.55 8.68 2.40
N ASP A 87 7.62 7.79 2.77
CA ASP A 87 7.35 7.42 4.15
C ASP A 87 8.49 6.54 4.70
N PRO A 88 9.21 6.97 5.75
CA PRO A 88 10.36 6.24 6.27
C PRO A 88 10.04 4.85 6.79
N ASP A 89 8.85 4.66 7.39
CA ASP A 89 8.45 3.38 7.95
C ASP A 89 8.19 2.35 6.85
N LEU A 90 7.51 2.78 5.80
CA LEU A 90 7.26 1.92 4.66
C LEU A 90 8.53 1.64 3.85
N GLN A 91 9.44 2.63 3.73
CA GLN A 91 10.76 2.42 3.13
C GLN A 91 11.55 1.35 3.89
N ALA A 92 11.65 1.47 5.21
CA ALA A 92 12.36 0.51 6.03
C ALA A 92 11.76 -0.89 5.91
N LEU A 93 10.44 -0.98 5.92
CA LEU A 93 9.71 -2.24 5.79
C LEU A 93 9.93 -2.90 4.43
N LEU A 94 9.90 -2.12 3.33
CA LEU A 94 10.19 -2.62 1.99
C LEU A 94 11.65 -3.10 1.87
N GLN A 95 12.60 -2.35 2.42
CA GLN A 95 14.02 -2.73 2.43
C GLN A 95 14.24 -4.05 3.18
N ASP A 96 13.62 -4.20 4.36
CA ASP A 96 13.71 -5.43 5.16
C ASP A 96 13.16 -6.64 4.40
N VAL A 97 11.96 -6.50 3.83
CA VAL A 97 11.32 -7.56 3.05
C VAL A 97 12.14 -7.91 1.80
N PHE A 98 12.65 -6.90 1.09
CA PHE A 98 13.46 -7.09 -0.09
C PHE A 98 14.80 -7.76 0.21
N ALA A 99 15.51 -7.28 1.23
CA ALA A 99 16.78 -7.87 1.67
C ALA A 99 16.65 -9.35 2.05
N ALA A 100 15.58 -9.69 2.76
CA ALA A 100 15.32 -11.07 3.16
C ALA A 100 14.93 -11.99 1.98
N ARG A 101 14.45 -11.43 0.88
CA ARG A 101 14.02 -12.16 -0.32
C ARG A 101 15.04 -12.18 -1.46
N TRP A 102 16.18 -11.56 -1.30
CA TRP A 102 17.18 -11.39 -2.35
C TRP A 102 17.53 -12.67 -3.12
N SER A 103 17.47 -13.82 -2.46
CA SER A 103 17.75 -15.14 -3.06
C SER A 103 16.52 -15.91 -3.53
N GLN A 104 15.32 -15.37 -3.35
CA GLN A 104 14.07 -16.06 -3.67
C GLN A 104 13.43 -15.45 -4.91
N ASN A 105 12.94 -16.29 -5.80
CA ASN A 105 12.24 -15.88 -7.01
C ASN A 105 10.78 -15.52 -6.66
N VAL A 106 10.59 -14.39 -5.93
CA VAL A 106 9.28 -13.94 -5.46
C VAL A 106 8.74 -12.88 -6.41
N SER A 107 7.43 -12.91 -6.65
CA SER A 107 6.73 -11.89 -7.45
C SER A 107 6.98 -10.50 -6.89
N PRO A 108 7.39 -9.53 -7.72
CA PRO A 108 7.67 -8.19 -7.26
C PRO A 108 6.40 -7.47 -6.80
N HIS A 109 6.58 -6.45 -5.96
CA HIS A 109 5.57 -5.43 -5.78
C HIS A 109 5.63 -4.45 -6.95
N TYR A 110 4.59 -3.66 -7.17
CA TYR A 110 4.49 -2.72 -8.28
C TYR A 110 4.19 -1.31 -7.80
N ILE A 111 4.65 -0.31 -8.56
CA ILE A 111 4.32 1.10 -8.35
C ILE A 111 3.89 1.73 -9.68
N LEU A 112 2.76 2.43 -9.67
CA LEU A 112 2.28 3.18 -10.82
C LEU A 112 2.87 4.59 -10.79
N ILE A 113 3.67 4.94 -11.78
CA ILE A 113 4.40 6.21 -11.86
C ILE A 113 4.32 6.82 -13.25
N SER A 114 4.50 8.14 -13.36
CA SER A 114 4.64 8.81 -14.65
C SER A 114 5.89 8.34 -15.39
N LYS A 115 5.82 8.27 -16.73
CA LYS A 115 6.98 8.08 -17.61
C LYS A 115 8.05 9.15 -17.45
N GLU A 116 7.65 10.33 -16.93
CA GLU A 116 8.55 11.45 -16.65
C GLU A 116 9.40 11.23 -15.38
N THR A 117 9.10 10.19 -14.61
CA THR A 117 9.91 9.81 -13.45
C THR A 117 11.30 9.41 -13.91
N SER A 118 12.33 10.04 -13.34
CA SER A 118 13.72 9.83 -13.75
C SER A 118 14.13 8.35 -13.67
N ASP A 119 15.01 7.94 -14.58
CA ASP A 119 15.54 6.57 -14.61
C ASP A 119 16.19 6.21 -13.27
N HIS A 120 16.89 7.16 -12.65
CA HIS A 120 17.49 6.96 -11.33
C HIS A 120 16.45 6.60 -10.25
N ALA A 121 15.32 7.29 -10.22
CA ALA A 121 14.25 6.96 -9.28
C ALA A 121 13.62 5.59 -9.57
N GLN A 122 13.45 5.25 -10.85
CA GLN A 122 12.94 3.94 -11.24
C GLN A 122 13.90 2.80 -10.84
N GLU A 123 15.19 2.99 -11.03
CA GLU A 123 16.22 2.06 -10.59
C GLU A 123 16.26 1.90 -9.07
N MET A 124 16.09 2.99 -8.33
CA MET A 124 15.99 2.95 -6.88
C MET A 124 14.79 2.10 -6.43
N PHE A 125 13.62 2.24 -7.07
CA PHE A 125 12.47 1.41 -6.75
C PHE A 125 12.77 -0.08 -6.94
N ARG A 126 13.43 -0.45 -8.03
CA ARG A 126 13.76 -1.85 -8.32
C ARG A 126 14.82 -2.42 -7.37
N HIS A 127 15.90 -1.69 -7.21
CA HIS A 127 17.11 -2.22 -6.54
C HIS A 127 17.18 -1.99 -5.05
N CYS A 128 16.48 -0.96 -4.52
CA CYS A 128 16.47 -0.69 -3.09
C CYS A 128 15.21 -1.23 -2.40
N TYR A 129 14.09 -1.27 -3.12
CA TYR A 129 12.80 -1.62 -2.51
C TYR A 129 12.15 -2.87 -3.10
N GLY A 130 12.69 -3.45 -4.17
CA GLY A 130 12.08 -4.60 -4.83
C GLY A 130 10.71 -4.32 -5.46
N VAL A 131 10.51 -3.07 -5.88
CA VAL A 131 9.25 -2.59 -6.45
C VAL A 131 9.44 -2.31 -7.93
N SER A 132 8.67 -2.97 -8.80
CA SER A 132 8.73 -2.80 -10.25
C SER A 132 7.85 -1.65 -10.72
N PRO A 133 8.41 -0.62 -11.37
CA PRO A 133 7.62 0.47 -11.92
C PRO A 133 6.74 0.03 -13.10
N ILE A 134 5.47 0.45 -13.07
CA ILE A 134 4.54 0.45 -14.20
C ILE A 134 4.37 1.91 -14.60
N THR A 135 4.75 2.27 -15.80
CA THR A 135 4.74 3.67 -16.24
C THR A 135 3.48 4.02 -17.02
N TYR A 136 2.94 5.20 -16.79
CA TYR A 136 1.86 5.79 -17.57
C TYR A 136 2.29 7.11 -18.20
N ASP A 137 1.59 7.53 -19.26
CA ASP A 137 1.82 8.79 -19.94
C ASP A 137 0.93 9.88 -19.33
N ASP A 138 1.53 10.85 -18.67
CA ASP A 138 0.83 11.91 -17.93
C ASP A 138 0.52 13.17 -18.78
N ARG A 139 0.70 13.09 -20.10
CA ARG A 139 0.43 14.22 -21.01
C ARG A 139 -1.03 14.69 -21.03
N SER A 140 -1.94 13.85 -20.61
CA SER A 140 -3.37 14.17 -20.44
C SER A 140 -3.66 15.04 -19.20
N GLY A 141 -2.73 15.12 -18.26
CA GLY A 141 -2.91 15.84 -17.00
C GLY A 141 -3.88 15.13 -16.03
N ASP A 142 -4.17 13.85 -16.25
CA ASP A 142 -5.05 13.06 -15.39
C ASP A 142 -4.30 12.35 -14.24
N TYR A 143 -3.00 12.60 -14.12
CA TYR A 143 -2.14 12.07 -13.05
C TYR A 143 -2.21 10.54 -12.89
N GLY A 144 -2.38 9.83 -13.99
CA GLY A 144 -2.46 8.37 -14.01
C GLY A 144 -3.81 7.77 -13.65
N LEU A 145 -4.84 8.59 -13.47
CA LEU A 145 -6.19 8.10 -13.14
C LEU A 145 -6.71 7.13 -14.22
N LYS A 146 -6.53 7.49 -15.49
CA LYS A 146 -6.95 6.64 -16.61
C LYS A 146 -6.21 5.31 -16.62
N ALA A 147 -4.89 5.34 -16.43
CA ALA A 147 -4.08 4.11 -16.36
C ALA A 147 -4.50 3.22 -15.19
N PHE A 148 -4.86 3.82 -14.05
CA PHE A 148 -5.37 3.09 -12.90
C PHE A 148 -6.76 2.49 -13.15
N GLN A 149 -7.64 3.20 -13.84
CA GLN A 149 -8.95 2.69 -14.24
C GLN A 149 -8.82 1.50 -15.20
N GLU A 150 -8.00 1.63 -16.26
CA GLU A 150 -7.72 0.54 -17.20
C GLU A 150 -7.13 -0.70 -16.51
N PHE A 151 -6.26 -0.48 -15.51
CA PHE A 151 -5.73 -1.57 -14.69
C PHE A 151 -6.84 -2.26 -13.89
N GLY A 152 -7.72 -1.48 -13.23
CA GLY A 152 -8.85 -2.02 -12.47
C GLY A 152 -9.80 -2.84 -13.33
N GLU A 153 -10.14 -2.36 -14.53
CA GLU A 153 -10.96 -3.08 -15.50
C GLU A 153 -10.34 -4.43 -15.86
N ARG A 154 -9.06 -4.45 -16.22
CA ARG A 154 -8.35 -5.70 -16.56
C ARG A 154 -8.27 -6.68 -15.40
N VAL A 155 -8.07 -6.18 -14.19
CA VAL A 155 -8.03 -7.05 -13.00
C VAL A 155 -9.40 -7.67 -12.74
N SER A 156 -10.49 -6.94 -12.98
CA SER A 156 -11.86 -7.45 -12.81
C SER A 156 -12.23 -8.55 -13.82
N GLU A 157 -11.56 -8.63 -14.96
CA GLU A 157 -11.73 -9.67 -15.98
C GLU A 157 -11.02 -10.99 -15.60
N ILE A 158 -10.09 -10.95 -14.65
CA ILE A 158 -9.39 -12.14 -14.19
C ILE A 158 -10.34 -12.94 -13.28
N PRO A 159 -10.67 -14.17 -13.61
CA PRO A 159 -11.54 -14.97 -12.76
C PRO A 159 -10.90 -15.15 -11.38
N PRO A 160 -11.68 -15.12 -10.30
CA PRO A 160 -11.16 -15.41 -8.97
C PRO A 160 -10.49 -16.79 -9.01
N TYR A 161 -9.31 -16.90 -8.43
CA TYR A 161 -8.62 -18.19 -8.36
C TYR A 161 -9.58 -19.22 -7.81
N ALA A 162 -9.87 -20.25 -8.62
CA ALA A 162 -10.57 -21.42 -8.13
C ALA A 162 -9.74 -21.97 -6.97
N THR A 163 -10.25 -21.85 -5.76
CA THR A 163 -9.70 -22.56 -4.61
C THR A 163 -9.83 -24.03 -4.96
N SER A 164 -8.72 -24.64 -5.37
CA SER A 164 -8.64 -26.09 -5.51
C SER A 164 -8.94 -26.69 -4.13
N THR A 165 -10.12 -27.26 -4.02
CA THR A 165 -10.56 -28.11 -2.90
C THR A 165 -9.64 -29.30 -2.74
#